data_b8e1f574cb059af1a95a0b36468c8199
#
_entry.id   b8e1f574cb059af1a95a0b36468c8199
#
_cell.length_a   1.000
_cell.length_b   1.000
_cell.length_c   1.000
_cell.angle_alpha   90.00
_cell.angle_beta   90.00
_cell.angle_gamma   90.00
#
_symmetry.space_group_name_H-M   'P 1'
#
loop_
_entity.id
_entity.type
_entity.pdbx_description
1 polymer ?
#
loop_
_entity_poly.entity_id
_entity_poly.type
_entity_poly.pdbx_seq_one_letter_code
_entity_poly.pdbx_strand_id
1 'polypeptide(L)'
;PKGGPGMQEMLYPTSYLKSKHLDKACALITDGRFSGGTSGLSIGHISPEAAAGGALAIVRDGDLIEIDIPARTINLLLSDPDIAARLAAQKNFEPAGRKRTVPKSLQAYARFVSSADQGAVRIL
;
A
#
# COMPACT_ATOMS: atom_id res chain seq x y z
N PRO A 1 -3.52 6.23 4.36
CA PRO A 1 -3.86 7.38 5.24
C PRO A 1 -2.70 8.35 5.45
N LYS A 2 -1.51 7.88 5.84
CA LYS A 2 -0.35 8.74 6.12
C LYS A 2 0.41 9.13 4.86
N GLY A 3 0.73 8.17 4.01
CA GLY A 3 1.54 8.36 2.82
C GLY A 3 0.83 9.15 1.72
N GLY A 4 -0.47 8.97 1.58
CA GLY A 4 -1.30 9.66 0.60
C GLY A 4 -2.54 10.30 1.21
N PRO A 5 -2.42 11.22 2.19
CA PRO A 5 -3.59 11.79 2.87
C PRO A 5 -4.53 12.46 1.87
N GLY A 6 -5.84 12.19 1.99
CA GLY A 6 -6.83 12.55 0.99
C GLY A 6 -6.62 11.81 -0.34
N MET A 7 -6.10 10.58 -0.28
CA MET A 7 -5.75 9.79 -1.46
C MET A 7 -6.94 9.58 -2.38
N GLN A 8 -6.64 9.57 -3.67
CA GLN A 8 -7.58 9.18 -4.71
C GLN A 8 -7.69 7.65 -4.77
N GLU A 9 -8.86 7.18 -5.17
CA GLU A 9 -9.04 5.76 -5.44
C GLU A 9 -8.27 5.34 -6.69
N MET A 10 -7.71 4.12 -6.66
CA MET A 10 -7.03 3.54 -7.81
C MET A 10 -8.04 3.04 -8.83
N LEU A 11 -8.26 3.82 -9.88
CA LEU A 11 -9.08 3.44 -11.03
C LEU A 11 -8.22 3.00 -12.21
N TYR A 12 -7.23 3.79 -12.59
CA TYR A 12 -6.44 3.54 -13.80
C TYR A 12 -5.69 2.20 -13.79
N PRO A 13 -4.95 1.81 -12.74
CA PRO A 13 -4.24 0.52 -12.72
C PRO A 13 -5.19 -0.67 -12.90
N THR A 14 -6.33 -0.67 -12.22
CA THR A 14 -7.32 -1.75 -12.33
C THR A 14 -7.96 -1.79 -13.72
N SER A 15 -8.28 -0.63 -14.30
CA SER A 15 -8.84 -0.53 -15.64
C SER A 15 -7.85 -1.00 -16.71
N TYR A 16 -6.58 -0.66 -16.59
CA TYR A 16 -5.55 -1.13 -17.52
C TYR A 16 -5.33 -2.63 -17.43
N LEU A 17 -5.26 -3.20 -16.23
CA LEU A 17 -5.15 -4.66 -16.07
C LEU A 17 -6.34 -5.37 -16.72
N LYS A 18 -7.54 -4.88 -16.51
CA LYS A 18 -8.75 -5.45 -17.12
C LYS A 18 -8.75 -5.31 -18.65
N SER A 19 -8.44 -4.13 -19.18
CA SER A 19 -8.41 -3.90 -20.63
C SER A 19 -7.37 -4.75 -21.36
N LYS A 20 -6.32 -5.15 -20.67
CA LYS A 20 -5.26 -6.03 -21.18
C LYS A 20 -5.48 -7.52 -20.85
N HIS A 21 -6.63 -7.87 -20.27
CA HIS A 21 -6.97 -9.23 -19.84
C HIS A 21 -5.96 -9.83 -18.84
N LEU A 22 -5.32 -8.98 -18.04
CA LEU A 22 -4.34 -9.37 -17.01
C LEU A 22 -4.97 -9.50 -15.61
N ASP A 23 -6.21 -9.10 -15.44
CA ASP A 23 -6.95 -9.12 -14.17
C ASP A 23 -7.13 -10.54 -13.58
N LYS A 24 -6.95 -11.58 -14.41
CA LYS A 24 -6.94 -12.99 -13.97
C LYS A 24 -5.54 -13.60 -13.89
N ALA A 25 -4.51 -12.88 -14.36
CA ALA A 25 -3.15 -13.38 -14.46
C ALA A 25 -2.19 -12.77 -13.44
N CYS A 26 -2.56 -11.65 -12.82
CA CYS A 26 -1.74 -11.00 -11.80
C CYS A 26 -2.61 -10.40 -10.69
N ALA A 27 -2.02 -10.30 -9.50
CA ALA A 27 -2.60 -9.55 -8.40
C ALA A 27 -2.18 -8.08 -8.46
N LEU A 28 -3.03 -7.19 -7.95
CA LEU A 28 -2.70 -5.79 -7.68
C LEU A 28 -2.85 -5.53 -6.19
N ILE A 29 -1.76 -5.20 -5.53
CA ILE A 29 -1.73 -4.94 -4.09
C ILE A 29 -1.29 -3.51 -3.81
N THR A 30 -1.85 -2.91 -2.77
CA THR A 30 -1.54 -1.53 -2.39
C THR A 30 -1.87 -1.27 -0.92
N ASP A 31 -1.17 -0.36 -0.30
CA ASP A 31 -1.56 0.25 0.99
C ASP A 31 -2.54 1.43 0.81
N GLY A 32 -2.83 1.80 -0.44
CA GLY A 32 -3.90 2.71 -0.81
C GLY A 32 -5.26 2.00 -0.92
N ARG A 33 -6.18 2.58 -1.69
CA ARG A 33 -7.55 2.06 -1.87
C ARG A 33 -7.96 1.97 -3.34
N PHE A 34 -8.92 1.11 -3.62
CA PHE A 34 -9.52 0.95 -4.94
C PHE A 34 -10.89 1.59 -5.04
N SER A 35 -11.32 1.91 -6.27
CA SER A 35 -12.70 2.26 -6.58
C SER A 35 -13.61 1.02 -6.57
N GLY A 36 -14.93 1.23 -6.45
CA GLY A 36 -15.90 0.13 -6.42
C GLY A 36 -16.02 -0.67 -7.72
N GLY A 37 -15.45 -0.20 -8.84
CA GLY A 37 -15.44 -0.88 -10.14
C GLY A 37 -14.25 -1.82 -10.36
N THR A 38 -13.48 -2.10 -9.33
CA THR A 38 -12.30 -2.97 -9.38
C THR A 38 -12.67 -4.42 -9.64
N SER A 39 -11.90 -5.11 -10.48
CA SER A 39 -12.03 -6.55 -10.75
C SER A 39 -10.67 -7.25 -10.70
N GLY A 40 -10.70 -8.59 -10.57
CA GLY A 40 -9.49 -9.40 -10.38
C GLY A 40 -9.05 -9.48 -8.92
N LEU A 41 -7.86 -10.03 -8.68
CA LEU A 41 -7.28 -10.10 -7.34
C LEU A 41 -6.67 -8.74 -6.98
N SER A 42 -7.46 -7.92 -6.28
CA SER A 42 -7.05 -6.59 -5.86
C SER A 42 -7.17 -6.46 -4.35
N ILE A 43 -6.05 -6.22 -3.68
CA ILE A 43 -5.94 -6.14 -2.22
C ILE A 43 -5.52 -4.72 -1.85
N GLY A 44 -6.42 -3.98 -1.24
CA GLY A 44 -6.17 -2.62 -0.75
C GLY A 44 -5.95 -2.58 0.76
N HIS A 45 -5.61 -1.39 1.24
CA HIS A 45 -5.43 -1.10 2.67
C HIS A 45 -4.43 -2.02 3.38
N ILE A 46 -3.37 -2.47 2.66
CA ILE A 46 -2.32 -3.26 3.29
C ILE A 46 -1.68 -2.43 4.41
N SER A 47 -1.62 -3.03 5.59
CA SER A 47 -1.19 -2.37 6.82
C SER A 47 -0.11 -3.18 7.53
N PRO A 48 0.89 -2.50 8.12
CA PRO A 48 1.13 -1.06 8.09
C PRO A 48 1.44 -0.55 6.68
N GLU A 49 0.99 0.68 6.36
CA GLU A 49 1.31 1.31 5.07
C GLU A 49 2.82 1.62 4.93
N ALA A 50 3.32 1.73 3.71
CA ALA A 50 4.74 2.03 3.45
C ALA A 50 5.22 3.29 4.18
N ALA A 51 4.40 4.35 4.21
CA ALA A 51 4.70 5.59 4.93
C ALA A 51 4.76 5.45 6.46
N ALA A 52 4.25 4.33 7.00
CA ALA A 52 4.35 3.97 8.40
C ALA A 52 5.44 2.91 8.67
N GLY A 53 6.29 2.62 7.69
CA GLY A 53 7.34 1.61 7.80
C GLY A 53 6.90 0.19 7.52
N GLY A 54 5.75 0.00 6.86
CA GLY A 54 5.28 -1.32 6.44
C GLY A 54 6.17 -1.96 5.37
N ALA A 55 6.07 -3.29 5.23
CA ALA A 55 6.91 -4.07 4.32
C ALA A 55 6.81 -3.63 2.85
N LEU A 56 5.68 -3.05 2.42
CA LEU A 56 5.56 -2.50 1.06
C LEU A 56 6.60 -1.42 0.73
N ALA A 57 7.15 -0.72 1.73
CA ALA A 57 8.20 0.28 1.51
C ALA A 57 9.51 -0.31 0.98
N ILE A 58 9.72 -1.61 1.15
CA ILE A 58 10.98 -2.28 0.87
C ILE A 58 10.89 -3.38 -0.19
N VAL A 59 9.70 -3.62 -0.74
CA VAL A 59 9.51 -4.57 -1.85
C VAL A 59 10.27 -4.09 -3.07
N ARG A 60 10.92 -5.01 -3.77
CA ARG A 60 11.70 -4.77 -4.98
C ARG A 60 11.25 -5.69 -6.10
N ASP A 61 11.56 -5.32 -7.32
CA ASP A 61 11.31 -6.18 -8.47
C ASP A 61 12.01 -7.53 -8.28
N GLY A 62 11.24 -8.62 -8.50
CA GLY A 62 11.70 -9.99 -8.31
C GLY A 62 11.45 -10.58 -6.92
N ASP A 63 11.04 -9.79 -5.93
CA ASP A 63 10.61 -10.33 -4.64
C ASP A 63 9.32 -11.15 -4.78
N LEU A 64 9.25 -12.27 -4.06
CA LEU A 64 8.07 -13.12 -4.04
C LEU A 64 7.13 -12.71 -2.91
N ILE A 65 5.85 -12.63 -3.25
CA ILE A 65 4.78 -12.34 -2.29
C ILE A 65 3.79 -13.50 -2.32
N GLU A 66 3.60 -14.14 -1.19
CA GLU A 66 2.61 -15.18 -0.99
C GLU A 66 1.28 -14.56 -0.56
N ILE A 67 0.18 -14.98 -1.19
CA ILE A 67 -1.18 -14.58 -0.83
C ILE A 67 -1.99 -15.84 -0.60
N ASP A 68 -2.40 -16.08 0.65
CA ASP A 68 -3.28 -17.19 1.03
C ASP A 68 -4.61 -16.64 1.52
N ILE A 69 -5.63 -16.69 0.66
CA ILE A 69 -6.96 -16.17 0.97
C ILE A 69 -7.67 -16.99 2.05
N PRO A 70 -7.66 -18.35 2.00
CA PRO A 70 -8.21 -19.16 3.08
C PRO A 70 -7.58 -18.89 4.45
N ALA A 71 -6.25 -18.80 4.51
CA ALA A 71 -5.52 -18.48 5.74
C ALA A 71 -5.57 -16.99 6.11
N ARG A 72 -6.02 -16.14 5.17
CA ARG A 72 -6.07 -14.67 5.33
C ARG A 72 -4.69 -14.08 5.61
N THR A 73 -3.67 -14.56 4.89
CA THR A 73 -2.29 -14.08 5.03
C THR A 73 -1.76 -13.50 3.73
N ILE A 74 -0.89 -12.52 3.88
CA ILE A 74 -0.07 -11.98 2.80
C ILE A 74 1.35 -11.80 3.34
N ASN A 75 2.33 -12.43 2.69
CA ASN A 75 3.69 -12.50 3.20
C ASN A 75 4.69 -12.12 2.11
N LEU A 76 5.63 -11.28 2.45
CA LEU A 76 6.84 -11.08 1.65
C LEU A 76 7.82 -12.21 1.98
N LEU A 77 8.16 -13.02 0.97
CA LEU A 77 9.00 -14.21 1.17
C LEU A 77 10.49 -13.85 1.25
N LEU A 78 10.82 -13.09 2.28
CA LEU A 78 12.19 -12.76 2.68
C LEU A 78 12.40 -13.22 4.13
N SER A 79 13.65 -13.42 4.51
CA SER A 79 13.97 -13.69 5.93
C SER A 79 13.73 -12.43 6.78
N ASP A 80 13.38 -12.64 8.05
CA ASP A 80 13.23 -11.50 8.99
C ASP A 80 14.47 -10.61 9.07
N PRO A 81 15.72 -11.16 9.09
CA PRO A 81 16.93 -10.34 9.01
C PRO A 81 17.01 -9.49 7.73
N ASP A 82 16.62 -10.02 6.57
CA ASP A 82 16.64 -9.27 5.31
C ASP A 82 15.60 -8.14 5.32
N ILE A 83 14.40 -8.42 5.82
CA ILE A 83 13.35 -7.41 6.00
C ILE A 83 13.86 -6.30 6.92
N ALA A 84 14.42 -6.66 8.07
CA ALA A 84 14.95 -5.69 9.03
C ALA A 84 16.10 -4.87 8.44
N ALA A 85 17.02 -5.49 7.70
CA ALA A 85 18.11 -4.79 7.03
C ALA A 85 17.61 -3.81 5.96
N ARG A 86 16.64 -4.22 5.14
CA ARG A 86 16.05 -3.35 4.12
C ARG A 86 15.29 -2.17 4.74
N LEU A 87 14.53 -2.40 5.82
CA LEU A 87 13.83 -1.33 6.55
C LEU A 87 14.82 -0.35 7.20
N ALA A 88 15.91 -0.84 7.80
CA ALA A 88 16.96 -0.01 8.39
C ALA A 88 17.69 0.84 7.33
N ALA A 89 17.83 0.32 6.11
CA ALA A 89 18.43 1.05 4.99
C ALA A 89 17.49 2.10 4.37
N GLN A 90 16.20 2.00 4.61
CA GLN A 90 15.18 2.91 4.08
C GLN A 90 15.19 4.22 4.86
N LYS A 91 15.71 5.28 4.24
CA LYS A 91 15.88 6.60 4.89
C LYS A 91 14.63 7.49 4.81
N ASN A 92 13.76 7.21 3.89
CA ASN A 92 12.57 8.03 3.65
C ASN A 92 11.40 7.14 3.22
N PHE A 93 10.30 7.26 3.95
CA PHE A 93 9.05 6.55 3.68
C PHE A 93 8.01 7.42 2.94
N GLU A 94 8.41 8.59 2.46
CA GLU A 94 7.54 9.39 1.62
C GLU A 94 7.38 8.77 0.23
N PRO A 95 6.18 8.88 -0.37
CA PRO A 95 5.95 8.36 -1.71
C PRO A 95 6.90 9.00 -2.74
N ALA A 96 7.64 8.16 -3.45
CA ALA A 96 8.50 8.60 -4.54
C ALA A 96 7.68 9.27 -5.65
N GLY A 97 8.20 10.34 -6.22
CA GLY A 97 7.57 11.01 -7.35
C GLY A 97 6.26 11.75 -7.05
N ARG A 98 5.95 12.02 -5.78
CA ARG A 98 4.79 12.85 -5.44
C ARG A 98 4.88 14.23 -6.11
N LYS A 99 3.94 14.51 -7.03
CA LYS A 99 3.88 15.80 -7.75
C LYS A 99 2.97 16.81 -7.07
N ARG A 100 2.02 16.37 -6.23
CA ARG A 100 1.07 17.28 -5.57
C ARG A 100 1.60 17.81 -4.24
N THR A 101 1.31 19.05 -3.96
CA THR A 101 1.50 19.62 -2.61
C THR A 101 0.36 19.15 -1.71
N VAL A 102 0.70 18.60 -0.55
CA VAL A 102 -0.28 18.19 0.47
C VAL A 102 -0.67 19.44 1.28
N PRO A 103 -1.96 19.85 1.31
CA PRO A 103 -2.42 20.97 2.13
C PRO A 103 -2.16 20.74 3.62
N LYS A 104 -1.98 21.82 4.38
CA LYS A 104 -1.69 21.75 5.83
C LYS A 104 -2.73 20.95 6.63
N SER A 105 -4.01 21.05 6.25
CA SER A 105 -5.09 20.30 6.87
C SER A 105 -4.93 18.77 6.70
N LEU A 106 -4.50 18.34 5.51
CA LEU A 106 -4.23 16.92 5.24
C LEU A 106 -2.90 16.45 5.85
N GLN A 107 -1.90 17.35 5.99
CA GLN A 107 -0.68 17.04 6.73
C GLN A 107 -1.01 16.78 8.22
N ALA A 108 -1.87 17.61 8.81
CA ALA A 108 -2.34 17.40 10.17
C ALA A 108 -3.12 16.08 10.30
N TYR A 109 -4.01 15.77 9.34
CA TYR A 109 -4.68 14.48 9.31
C TYR A 109 -3.69 13.32 9.29
N ALA A 110 -2.72 13.33 8.37
CA ALA A 110 -1.73 12.26 8.22
C ALA A 110 -0.91 12.04 9.51
N ARG A 111 -0.71 13.08 10.32
CA ARG A 111 0.02 13.00 11.57
C ARG A 111 -0.75 12.28 12.68
N PHE A 112 -2.07 12.43 12.71
CA PHE A 112 -2.92 11.92 13.78
C PHE A 112 -3.78 10.72 13.38
N VAL A 113 -3.72 10.27 12.14
CA VAL A 113 -4.54 9.15 11.67
C VAL A 113 -3.96 7.81 12.11
N SER A 114 -4.83 6.89 12.52
CA SER A 114 -4.49 5.49 12.74
C SER A 114 -4.28 4.75 11.43
N SER A 115 -3.78 3.52 11.52
CA SER A 115 -3.65 2.62 10.38
C SER A 115 -5.03 2.25 9.79
N ALA A 116 -5.06 1.85 8.53
CA ALA A 116 -6.30 1.49 7.82
C ALA A 116 -7.03 0.30 8.44
N ASP A 117 -6.29 -0.69 8.95
CA ASP A 117 -6.82 -1.84 9.68
C ASP A 117 -7.51 -1.46 11.01
N GLN A 118 -7.19 -0.28 11.52
CA GLN A 118 -7.80 0.33 12.72
C GLN A 118 -8.86 1.40 12.38
N GLY A 119 -9.31 1.43 11.13
CA GLY A 119 -10.36 2.31 10.65
C GLY A 119 -9.91 3.69 10.18
N ALA A 120 -8.60 3.98 10.11
CA ALA A 120 -8.04 5.28 9.70
C ALA A 120 -8.71 6.47 10.40
N VAL A 121 -8.95 6.36 11.69
CA VAL A 121 -9.55 7.40 12.55
C VAL A 121 -8.48 8.29 13.14
N ARG A 122 -8.84 9.51 13.52
CA ARG A 122 -7.91 10.39 14.24
C ARG A 122 -7.73 9.91 15.67
N ILE A 123 -6.47 9.79 16.07
CA ILE A 123 -6.06 9.52 17.45
C ILE A 123 -5.67 10.88 18.05
N LEU A 124 -6.31 11.25 19.16
CA LEU A 124 -6.06 12.49 19.90
C LEU A 124 -5.13 12.21 21.08
#